data_84c775b52565314edc98debcbf72f17e
#
_entry.id   84c775b52565314edc98debcbf72f17e
#
_cell.length_a   1.000
_cell.length_b   1.000
_cell.length_c   1.000
_cell.angle_alpha   90.00
_cell.angle_beta   90.00
_cell.angle_gamma   90.00
#
_symmetry.space_group_name_H-M   'P 1'
#
loop_
_entity.id
_entity.type
_entity.pdbx_description
1 polymer ?
#
loop_
_entity_poly.entity_id
_entity_poly.type
_entity_poly.pdbx_seq_one_letter_code
_entity_poly.pdbx_strand_id
1 'polypeptide(L)'
;MYLYRVFFLASLWTAPLFAAATEPDTSHQSKKWQIWAYSTAAPSFIGDSATVLDQNNDVLRQGTNGWTCMPGNARPMPQTGWDDAHQAMPVCADVESLKWMQAYLTETIPQLNRDGFMWMLHGDLGEDNTTPMVMHQADSTDGHWIESGPHLMLMPKDPQTIAGHTTDFRTGAPYLMFAGSPYAHLMIPVEGYYQYSTAP
;
A
#
# COMPACT_ATOMS: atom_id res chain seq x y z
N MET A 1 -58.70 -30.00 -18.91
CA MET A 1 -57.84 -29.64 -17.78
C MET A 1 -56.39 -29.57 -18.31
N TYR A 2 -55.90 -28.38 -18.73
CA TYR A 2 -54.59 -28.19 -19.32
C TYR A 2 -53.59 -27.79 -18.24
N LEU A 3 -52.57 -28.64 -17.99
CA LEU A 3 -51.44 -28.31 -17.11
C LEU A 3 -50.40 -27.50 -17.89
N TYR A 4 -50.25 -26.22 -17.55
CA TYR A 4 -49.10 -25.40 -17.99
C TYR A 4 -47.88 -25.77 -17.13
N ARG A 5 -46.85 -26.36 -17.77
CA ARG A 5 -45.51 -26.51 -17.17
C ARG A 5 -44.73 -25.22 -17.38
N VAL A 6 -44.52 -24.50 -16.29
CA VAL A 6 -43.63 -23.34 -16.26
C VAL A 6 -42.20 -23.86 -16.13
N PHE A 7 -41.40 -23.65 -17.16
CA PHE A 7 -39.95 -23.88 -17.09
C PHE A 7 -39.28 -22.65 -16.50
N PHE A 8 -38.70 -22.75 -15.29
CA PHE A 8 -37.77 -21.77 -14.77
C PHE A 8 -36.42 -21.96 -15.40
N LEU A 9 -36.00 -21.05 -16.27
CA LEU A 9 -34.63 -20.93 -16.72
C LEU A 9 -33.82 -20.22 -15.64
N ALA A 10 -33.06 -21.00 -14.87
CA ALA A 10 -32.05 -20.45 -13.95
C ALA A 10 -30.87 -19.90 -14.76
N SER A 11 -30.80 -18.59 -14.93
CA SER A 11 -29.62 -17.93 -15.50
C SER A 11 -28.48 -17.99 -14.47
N LEU A 12 -27.49 -18.82 -14.74
CA LEU A 12 -26.23 -18.83 -14.00
C LEU A 12 -25.46 -17.52 -14.32
N TRP A 13 -25.51 -16.58 -13.41
CA TRP A 13 -24.63 -15.41 -13.42
C TRP A 13 -23.25 -15.88 -12.95
N THR A 14 -22.33 -16.08 -13.90
CA THR A 14 -20.91 -16.21 -13.57
C THR A 14 -20.37 -14.82 -13.31
N ALA A 15 -20.19 -14.47 -12.03
CA ALA A 15 -19.43 -13.26 -11.68
C ALA A 15 -17.99 -13.43 -12.18
N PRO A 16 -17.38 -12.42 -12.83
CA PRO A 16 -15.98 -12.48 -13.19
C PRO A 16 -15.15 -12.58 -11.90
N LEU A 17 -14.43 -13.69 -11.72
CA LEU A 17 -13.34 -13.75 -10.75
C LEU A 17 -12.25 -12.79 -11.28
N PHE A 18 -12.07 -11.67 -10.60
CA PHE A 18 -10.85 -10.87 -10.78
C PHE A 18 -9.69 -11.68 -10.18
N ALA A 19 -9.00 -12.44 -11.02
CA ALA A 19 -7.77 -13.10 -10.63
C ALA A 19 -6.71 -12.01 -10.37
N ALA A 20 -6.09 -12.04 -9.19
CA ALA A 20 -4.90 -11.22 -8.94
C ALA A 20 -3.86 -11.50 -10.04
N ALA A 21 -3.18 -10.46 -10.51
CA ALA A 21 -2.16 -10.63 -11.54
C ALA A 21 -1.07 -11.56 -11.03
N THR A 22 -0.84 -12.68 -11.74
CA THR A 22 0.15 -13.68 -11.36
C THR A 22 1.56 -13.11 -11.51
N GLU A 23 2.41 -13.40 -10.54
CA GLU A 23 3.83 -13.05 -10.58
C GLU A 23 4.49 -13.60 -11.87
N PRO A 24 5.22 -12.76 -12.62
CA PRO A 24 5.90 -13.21 -13.81
C PRO A 24 7.11 -14.09 -13.47
N ASP A 25 7.27 -15.20 -14.14
CA ASP A 25 8.47 -16.05 -14.08
C ASP A 25 9.62 -15.38 -14.84
N THR A 26 10.23 -14.37 -14.22
CA THR A 26 11.35 -13.59 -14.75
C THR A 26 12.24 -13.09 -13.60
N SER A 27 13.48 -12.70 -13.91
CA SER A 27 14.35 -12.05 -12.91
C SER A 27 13.64 -10.88 -12.24
N HIS A 28 13.78 -10.75 -10.91
CA HIS A 28 13.21 -9.66 -10.12
C HIS A 28 13.85 -8.29 -10.43
N GLN A 29 14.96 -8.25 -11.15
CA GLN A 29 15.52 -7.03 -11.75
C GLN A 29 14.81 -6.62 -13.04
N SER A 30 14.05 -7.54 -13.67
CA SER A 30 13.45 -7.25 -14.96
C SER A 30 12.37 -6.19 -14.86
N LYS A 31 12.30 -5.33 -15.88
CA LYS A 31 11.23 -4.35 -16.01
C LYS A 31 9.84 -4.98 -15.88
N LYS A 32 9.66 -6.21 -16.40
CA LYS A 32 8.38 -6.92 -16.35
C LYS A 32 7.99 -7.27 -14.91
N TRP A 33 8.94 -7.77 -14.11
CA TRP A 33 8.70 -8.10 -12.71
C TRP A 33 8.45 -6.83 -11.88
N GLN A 34 9.28 -5.79 -12.06
CA GLN A 34 9.11 -4.53 -11.33
C GLN A 34 7.76 -3.87 -11.61
N ILE A 35 7.28 -3.87 -12.87
CA ILE A 35 5.95 -3.37 -13.20
C ILE A 35 4.88 -4.17 -12.46
N TRP A 36 4.98 -5.50 -12.44
CA TRP A 36 4.04 -6.36 -11.72
C TRP A 36 4.09 -6.07 -10.22
N ALA A 37 5.25 -6.19 -9.58
CA ALA A 37 5.43 -6.04 -8.14
C ALA A 37 4.94 -4.67 -7.65
N TYR A 38 5.27 -3.60 -8.38
CA TYR A 38 4.93 -2.25 -7.93
C TYR A 38 3.46 -1.91 -8.21
N SER A 39 2.91 -2.31 -9.36
CA SER A 39 1.50 -2.02 -9.65
C SER A 39 0.52 -2.87 -8.84
N THR A 40 0.90 -4.06 -8.38
CA THR A 40 0.08 -4.89 -7.50
C THR A 40 0.10 -4.45 -6.02
N ALA A 41 0.84 -3.38 -5.70
CA ALA A 41 0.70 -2.68 -4.42
C ALA A 41 -0.67 -2.02 -4.23
N ALA A 42 -1.47 -1.89 -5.28
CA ALA A 42 -2.85 -1.40 -5.24
C ALA A 42 -3.83 -2.38 -5.90
N PRO A 43 -5.15 -2.25 -5.65
CA PRO A 43 -6.16 -2.98 -6.42
C PRO A 43 -5.99 -2.77 -7.93
N SER A 44 -6.33 -3.78 -8.74
CA SER A 44 -6.12 -3.78 -10.19
C SER A 44 -6.76 -2.57 -10.89
N PHE A 45 -7.93 -2.11 -10.44
CA PHE A 45 -8.60 -0.92 -10.98
C PHE A 45 -7.79 0.38 -10.79
N ILE A 46 -6.77 0.37 -9.92
CA ILE A 46 -5.78 1.44 -9.77
C ILE A 46 -4.47 1.02 -10.46
N GLY A 47 -3.90 -0.11 -10.02
CA GLY A 47 -2.56 -0.53 -10.43
C GLY A 47 -2.40 -0.73 -11.93
N ASP A 48 -3.41 -1.26 -12.63
CA ASP A 48 -3.32 -1.57 -14.07
C ASP A 48 -3.11 -0.31 -14.94
N SER A 49 -3.62 0.84 -14.49
CA SER A 49 -3.53 2.11 -15.22
C SER A 49 -2.61 3.15 -14.56
N ALA A 50 -1.93 2.78 -13.46
CA ALA A 50 -0.99 3.67 -12.77
C ALA A 50 0.33 3.83 -13.55
N THR A 51 0.98 4.99 -13.39
CA THR A 51 2.38 5.15 -13.74
C THR A 51 3.21 4.25 -12.83
N VAL A 52 4.20 3.54 -13.39
CA VAL A 52 5.12 2.72 -12.60
C VAL A 52 6.53 3.26 -12.76
N LEU A 53 7.19 3.56 -11.64
CA LEU A 53 8.56 4.04 -11.58
C LEU A 53 9.47 2.96 -10.99
N ASP A 54 10.75 2.99 -11.36
CA ASP A 54 11.78 2.24 -10.65
C ASP A 54 12.34 3.04 -9.45
N GLN A 55 13.33 2.47 -8.76
CA GLN A 55 13.97 3.12 -7.61
C GLN A 55 14.75 4.41 -7.94
N ASN A 56 15.06 4.68 -9.22
CA ASN A 56 15.71 5.90 -9.69
C ASN A 56 14.69 6.94 -10.17
N ASN A 57 13.39 6.67 -10.04
CA ASN A 57 12.28 7.42 -10.60
C ASN A 57 12.21 7.38 -12.13
N ASP A 58 12.86 6.42 -12.80
CA ASP A 58 12.71 6.21 -14.23
C ASP A 58 11.38 5.54 -14.54
N VAL A 59 10.70 6.00 -15.59
CA VAL A 59 9.37 5.49 -15.96
C VAL A 59 9.48 4.10 -16.59
N LEU A 60 9.01 3.09 -15.86
CA LEU A 60 8.86 1.73 -16.36
C LEU A 60 7.59 1.57 -17.21
N ARG A 61 6.50 2.19 -16.78
CA ARG A 61 5.22 2.23 -17.50
C ARG A 61 4.55 3.59 -17.29
N GLN A 62 4.17 4.26 -18.36
CA GLN A 62 3.36 5.47 -18.28
C GLN A 62 1.90 5.10 -18.00
N GLY A 63 1.30 5.71 -16.99
CA GLY A 63 -0.10 5.54 -16.61
C GLY A 63 -1.01 6.66 -17.07
N THR A 64 -2.31 6.51 -16.82
CA THR A 64 -3.37 7.43 -17.28
C THR A 64 -4.35 7.85 -16.18
N ASN A 65 -4.27 7.28 -14.97
CA ASN A 65 -5.26 7.48 -13.91
C ASN A 65 -4.82 8.42 -12.77
N GLY A 66 -3.63 9.03 -12.90
CA GLY A 66 -3.10 9.96 -11.90
C GLY A 66 -2.47 9.30 -10.66
N TRP A 67 -2.40 7.95 -10.62
CA TRP A 67 -1.68 7.21 -9.59
C TRP A 67 -0.27 6.87 -10.05
N THR A 68 0.65 6.78 -9.09
CA THR A 68 2.03 6.37 -9.31
C THR A 68 2.40 5.25 -8.35
N CYS A 69 2.91 4.14 -8.90
CA CYS A 69 3.39 3.00 -8.15
C CYS A 69 4.90 2.90 -8.25
N MET A 70 5.58 2.66 -7.12
CA MET A 70 7.04 2.63 -7.04
C MET A 70 7.50 1.79 -5.85
N PRO A 71 8.77 1.37 -5.76
CA PRO A 71 9.30 0.77 -4.53
C PRO A 71 9.38 1.83 -3.42
N GLY A 72 8.93 1.49 -2.22
CA GLY A 72 9.00 2.33 -1.01
C GLY A 72 10.21 2.01 -0.13
N ASN A 73 10.93 0.90 -0.39
CA ASN A 73 12.09 0.54 0.38
C ASN A 73 13.23 1.57 0.17
N ALA A 74 13.68 2.19 1.27
CA ALA A 74 14.76 3.17 1.23
C ALA A 74 16.15 2.57 0.89
N ARG A 75 16.30 1.24 1.04
CA ARG A 75 17.55 0.53 0.65
C ARG A 75 17.58 0.36 -0.86
N PRO A 76 18.76 0.44 -1.50
CA PRO A 76 18.88 0.18 -2.92
C PRO A 76 18.54 -1.29 -3.22
N MET A 77 17.89 -1.53 -4.37
CA MET A 77 17.61 -2.88 -4.84
C MET A 77 18.91 -3.69 -4.95
N PRO A 78 18.94 -4.92 -4.39
CA PRO A 78 20.11 -5.79 -4.52
C PRO A 78 20.47 -6.07 -5.99
N GLN A 79 21.72 -6.41 -6.24
CA GLN A 79 22.18 -6.79 -7.60
C GLN A 79 21.49 -8.05 -8.14
N THR A 80 20.89 -8.86 -7.27
CA THR A 80 20.07 -10.03 -7.63
C THR A 80 18.60 -9.71 -7.85
N GLY A 81 18.17 -8.46 -7.60
CA GLY A 81 16.78 -8.06 -7.47
C GLY A 81 16.28 -8.22 -6.03
N TRP A 82 15.04 -7.79 -5.79
CA TRP A 82 14.35 -8.05 -4.53
C TRP A 82 14.06 -9.55 -4.39
N ASP A 83 14.02 -10.08 -3.18
CA ASP A 83 13.67 -11.49 -2.94
C ASP A 83 12.21 -11.76 -3.32
N ASP A 84 11.33 -10.80 -3.03
CA ASP A 84 9.91 -10.80 -3.38
C ASP A 84 9.34 -9.37 -3.42
N ALA A 85 8.04 -9.24 -3.71
CA ALA A 85 7.39 -7.92 -3.77
C ALA A 85 7.32 -7.23 -2.39
N HIS A 86 7.20 -8.00 -1.29
CA HIS A 86 7.19 -7.45 0.06
C HIS A 86 8.51 -6.75 0.38
N GLN A 87 9.66 -7.33 -0.02
CA GLN A 87 10.98 -6.73 0.16
C GLN A 87 11.16 -5.40 -0.59
N ALA A 88 10.46 -5.22 -1.69
CA ALA A 88 10.45 -3.93 -2.40
C ALA A 88 9.62 -2.87 -1.67
N MET A 89 8.76 -3.24 -0.71
CA MET A 89 7.82 -2.35 -0.01
C MET A 89 7.04 -1.44 -0.99
N PRO A 90 6.42 -1.98 -2.07
CA PRO A 90 5.90 -1.11 -3.11
C PRO A 90 4.68 -0.34 -2.63
N VAL A 91 4.61 0.92 -3.06
CA VAL A 91 3.51 1.83 -2.80
C VAL A 91 2.83 2.24 -4.10
N CYS A 92 1.51 2.43 -4.08
CA CYS A 92 0.78 3.16 -5.11
C CYS A 92 0.12 4.38 -4.48
N ALA A 93 0.58 5.56 -4.85
CA ALA A 93 0.20 6.84 -4.24
C ALA A 93 -0.53 7.75 -5.24
N ASP A 94 -1.51 8.50 -4.75
CA ASP A 94 -2.07 9.61 -5.50
C ASP A 94 -1.16 10.86 -5.42
N VAL A 95 -1.50 11.91 -6.17
CA VAL A 95 -0.69 13.14 -6.26
C VAL A 95 -0.44 13.79 -4.89
N GLU A 96 -1.41 13.77 -3.98
CA GLU A 96 -1.25 14.38 -2.66
C GLU A 96 -0.37 13.52 -1.74
N SER A 97 -0.52 12.19 -1.80
CA SER A 97 0.36 11.28 -1.06
C SER A 97 1.80 11.31 -1.54
N LEU A 98 2.04 11.56 -2.84
CA LEU A 98 3.41 11.79 -3.34
C LEU A 98 4.03 13.04 -2.72
N LYS A 99 3.26 14.12 -2.51
CA LYS A 99 3.74 15.31 -1.81
C LYS A 99 4.05 15.02 -0.34
N TRP A 100 3.19 14.22 0.31
CA TRP A 100 3.41 13.78 1.68
C TRP A 100 4.69 12.95 1.79
N MET A 101 4.90 11.95 0.90
CA MET A 101 6.14 11.17 0.85
C MET A 101 7.37 12.03 0.65
N GLN A 102 7.32 12.98 -0.28
CA GLN A 102 8.43 13.90 -0.53
C GLN A 102 8.75 14.71 0.73
N ALA A 103 7.73 15.23 1.42
CA ALA A 103 7.91 15.98 2.66
C ALA A 103 8.48 15.11 3.78
N TYR A 104 8.01 13.85 3.91
CA TYR A 104 8.54 12.88 4.86
C TYR A 104 10.04 12.61 4.61
N LEU A 105 10.42 12.27 3.38
CA LEU A 105 11.80 11.98 3.00
C LEU A 105 12.77 13.19 3.12
N THR A 106 12.24 14.42 3.05
CA THR A 106 13.04 15.64 3.20
C THR A 106 12.87 16.31 4.56
N GLU A 107 12.20 15.64 5.49
CA GLU A 107 11.93 16.11 6.85
C GLU A 107 11.29 17.52 6.89
N THR A 108 10.40 17.80 5.92
CA THR A 108 9.64 19.06 5.83
C THR A 108 8.17 18.83 6.16
N ILE A 109 7.44 19.89 6.49
CA ILE A 109 5.99 19.78 6.79
C ILE A 109 5.22 19.55 5.49
N PRO A 110 4.40 18.48 5.38
CA PRO A 110 3.57 18.22 4.20
C PRO A 110 2.61 19.38 3.90
N GLN A 111 2.52 19.79 2.63
CA GLN A 111 1.61 20.82 2.16
C GLN A 111 0.63 20.24 1.14
N LEU A 112 -0.51 19.74 1.63
CA LEU A 112 -1.51 19.05 0.82
C LEU A 112 -2.68 19.99 0.47
N ASN A 113 -3.24 19.86 -0.73
CA ASN A 113 -4.44 20.59 -1.14
C ASN A 113 -5.73 19.89 -0.68
N ARG A 114 -5.70 18.56 -0.54
CA ARG A 114 -6.75 17.68 -0.04
C ARG A 114 -6.09 16.48 0.65
N ASP A 115 -6.89 15.61 1.25
CA ASP A 115 -6.41 14.32 1.72
C ASP A 115 -5.83 13.50 0.56
N GLY A 116 -4.75 12.77 0.83
CA GLY A 116 -4.12 11.84 -0.07
C GLY A 116 -4.35 10.39 0.34
N PHE A 117 -4.18 9.47 -0.61
CA PHE A 117 -4.31 8.04 -0.38
C PHE A 117 -3.14 7.27 -0.97
N MET A 118 -2.68 6.24 -0.25
CA MET A 118 -1.59 5.38 -0.64
C MET A 118 -1.89 3.92 -0.29
N TRP A 119 -1.71 3.03 -1.24
CA TRP A 119 -1.86 1.60 -1.07
C TRP A 119 -0.53 0.90 -0.89
N MET A 120 -0.47 -0.08 0.00
CA MET A 120 0.65 -1.01 0.20
C MET A 120 0.12 -2.45 0.39
N LEU A 121 -0.40 -3.08 -0.69
CA LEU A 121 -0.97 -4.44 -0.59
C LEU A 121 0.08 -5.54 -0.40
N HIS A 122 1.36 -5.25 -0.59
CA HIS A 122 2.46 -6.15 -0.23
C HIS A 122 3.00 -5.89 1.18
N GLY A 123 2.48 -4.86 1.88
CA GLY A 123 2.95 -4.48 3.21
C GLY A 123 4.35 -3.82 3.21
N ASP A 124 4.92 -3.68 4.39
CA ASP A 124 6.24 -3.12 4.64
C ASP A 124 7.08 -3.99 5.59
N LEU A 125 8.38 -3.75 5.64
CA LEU A 125 9.35 -4.47 6.48
C LEU A 125 9.39 -3.96 7.92
N GLY A 126 8.49 -3.07 8.27
CA GLY A 126 8.31 -2.54 9.60
C GLY A 126 8.81 -1.11 9.78
N GLU A 127 8.15 -0.45 10.71
CA GLU A 127 8.41 0.93 11.12
C GLU A 127 8.01 1.11 12.59
N ASP A 128 8.59 2.11 13.27
CA ASP A 128 8.11 2.52 14.59
C ASP A 128 6.81 3.30 14.46
N ASN A 129 5.74 2.83 15.08
CA ASN A 129 4.41 3.44 14.97
C ASN A 129 4.33 4.88 15.50
N THR A 130 5.29 5.31 16.33
CA THR A 130 5.24 6.58 17.03
C THR A 130 6.29 7.58 16.57
N THR A 131 7.45 7.09 16.15
CA THR A 131 8.61 7.93 15.83
C THR A 131 8.94 7.85 14.34
N PRO A 132 8.71 8.94 13.59
CA PRO A 132 9.09 9.00 12.17
C PRO A 132 10.58 8.71 11.95
N MET A 133 10.93 8.16 10.78
CA MET A 133 12.30 7.85 10.34
C MET A 133 13.04 6.77 11.15
N VAL A 134 12.39 6.05 12.05
CA VAL A 134 12.95 4.87 12.72
C VAL A 134 12.66 3.63 11.86
N MET A 135 13.66 3.25 11.04
CA MET A 135 13.53 2.19 10.02
C MET A 135 14.16 0.85 10.41
N HIS A 136 14.60 0.72 11.65
CA HIS A 136 15.16 -0.53 12.19
C HIS A 136 14.55 -0.85 13.54
N GLN A 137 14.10 -2.09 13.71
CA GLN A 137 13.46 -2.55 14.93
C GLN A 137 14.35 -2.33 16.16
N ALA A 138 15.68 -2.47 16.00
CA ALA A 138 16.63 -2.26 17.10
C ALA A 138 16.68 -0.81 17.62
N ASP A 139 16.23 0.16 16.82
CA ASP A 139 16.18 1.58 17.16
C ASP A 139 14.79 2.01 17.66
N SER A 140 13.80 1.12 17.55
CA SER A 140 12.42 1.37 17.98
C SER A 140 12.27 1.18 19.48
N THR A 141 11.32 1.88 20.07
CA THR A 141 10.88 1.64 21.45
C THR A 141 10.10 0.33 21.53
N ASP A 142 10.30 -0.44 22.61
CA ASP A 142 9.62 -1.70 22.85
C ASP A 142 8.09 -1.58 22.70
N GLY A 143 7.52 -2.42 21.85
CA GLY A 143 6.09 -2.47 21.58
C GLY A 143 5.58 -1.44 20.56
N HIS A 144 6.46 -0.63 19.96
CA HIS A 144 6.07 0.36 18.93
C HIS A 144 6.33 -0.14 17.49
N TRP A 145 7.18 -1.15 17.32
CA TRP A 145 7.49 -1.71 16.00
C TRP A 145 6.34 -2.52 15.44
N ILE A 146 6.01 -2.29 14.17
CA ILE A 146 5.07 -3.09 13.41
C ILE A 146 5.59 -3.36 12.00
N GLU A 147 5.57 -4.62 11.58
CA GLU A 147 5.65 -5.03 10.18
C GLU A 147 4.21 -5.11 9.65
N SER A 148 3.83 -4.13 8.85
CA SER A 148 2.47 -4.00 8.36
C SER A 148 2.26 -4.91 7.15
N GLY A 149 1.21 -5.73 7.17
CA GLY A 149 0.73 -6.42 5.99
C GLY A 149 -0.07 -5.49 5.06
N PRO A 150 -0.94 -6.04 4.19
CA PRO A 150 -1.74 -5.26 3.26
C PRO A 150 -2.55 -4.15 3.92
N HIS A 151 -2.42 -2.91 3.43
CA HIS A 151 -3.13 -1.76 3.98
C HIS A 151 -3.34 -0.63 2.97
N LEU A 152 -4.26 0.26 3.33
CA LEU A 152 -4.46 1.58 2.75
C LEU A 152 -4.04 2.62 3.78
N MET A 153 -3.38 3.69 3.35
CA MET A 153 -3.08 4.86 4.17
C MET A 153 -3.87 6.07 3.71
N LEU A 154 -4.36 6.87 4.66
CA LEU A 154 -4.91 8.19 4.43
C LEU A 154 -3.96 9.24 5.01
N MET A 155 -3.39 10.06 4.15
CA MET A 155 -2.57 11.22 4.49
C MET A 155 -3.48 12.45 4.59
N PRO A 156 -3.84 12.91 5.79
CA PRO A 156 -4.78 14.01 5.92
C PRO A 156 -4.15 15.34 5.52
N LYS A 157 -4.93 16.20 4.87
CA LYS A 157 -4.54 17.60 4.67
C LYS A 157 -4.36 18.32 6.01
N ASP A 158 -5.24 18.01 6.96
CA ASP A 158 -5.18 18.52 8.33
C ASP A 158 -5.12 17.33 9.30
N PRO A 159 -3.96 17.05 9.93
CA PRO A 159 -3.81 15.94 10.87
C PRO A 159 -4.78 15.98 12.06
N GLN A 160 -5.35 17.12 12.40
CA GLN A 160 -6.32 17.21 13.49
C GLN A 160 -7.63 16.47 13.16
N THR A 161 -7.97 16.29 11.89
CA THR A 161 -9.20 15.60 11.46
C THR A 161 -9.21 14.11 11.82
N ILE A 162 -8.05 13.51 12.02
CA ILE A 162 -7.89 12.10 12.37
C ILE A 162 -7.42 11.88 13.82
N ALA A 163 -7.17 12.93 14.60
CA ALA A 163 -6.58 12.85 15.94
C ALA A 163 -7.39 12.04 16.97
N GLY A 164 -8.68 11.74 16.68
CA GLY A 164 -9.54 10.92 17.53
C GLY A 164 -9.38 9.41 17.36
N HIS A 165 -8.58 8.94 16.39
CA HIS A 165 -8.36 7.51 16.20
C HIS A 165 -7.36 6.94 17.21
N THR A 166 -7.46 5.63 17.47
CA THR A 166 -6.49 4.91 18.31
C THR A 166 -5.08 4.92 17.72
N THR A 167 -4.06 4.82 18.55
CA THR A 167 -2.67 4.52 18.14
C THR A 167 -2.33 3.04 18.31
N ASP A 168 -3.26 2.23 18.84
CA ASP A 168 -3.04 0.80 19.03
C ASP A 168 -3.33 0.04 17.72
N PHE A 169 -2.27 -0.37 17.04
CA PHE A 169 -2.31 -1.10 15.77
C PHE A 169 -2.75 -2.57 15.92
N ARG A 170 -2.95 -3.06 17.15
CA ARG A 170 -3.33 -4.46 17.44
C ARG A 170 -4.84 -4.68 17.48
N THR A 171 -5.63 -3.65 17.34
CA THR A 171 -7.10 -3.74 17.48
C THR A 171 -7.83 -4.20 16.20
N GLY A 172 -7.16 -4.22 15.04
CA GLY A 172 -7.79 -4.43 13.73
C GLY A 172 -8.58 -3.23 13.20
N ALA A 173 -8.79 -2.20 14.02
CA ALA A 173 -9.39 -0.94 13.59
C ALA A 173 -8.36 -0.06 12.85
N PRO A 174 -8.81 0.92 12.02
CA PRO A 174 -7.91 1.97 11.55
C PRO A 174 -7.25 2.70 12.72
N TYR A 175 -5.94 2.94 12.62
CA TYR A 175 -5.15 3.52 13.69
C TYR A 175 -4.18 4.60 13.18
N LEU A 176 -3.73 5.46 14.10
CA LEU A 176 -2.77 6.51 13.80
C LEU A 176 -1.33 5.99 13.88
N MET A 177 -0.58 6.20 12.82
CA MET A 177 0.88 6.17 12.82
C MET A 177 1.41 7.61 12.94
N PHE A 178 2.51 7.80 13.66
CA PHE A 178 3.17 9.09 13.92
C PHE A 178 2.27 10.14 14.57
N ALA A 179 1.38 9.71 15.47
CA ALA A 179 0.46 10.60 16.18
C ALA A 179 1.15 11.81 16.80
N GLY A 180 0.62 13.00 16.58
CA GLY A 180 1.19 14.25 17.10
C GLY A 180 2.35 14.83 16.28
N SER A 181 2.80 14.15 15.25
CA SER A 181 3.79 14.66 14.30
C SER A 181 3.14 15.31 13.06
N PRO A 182 3.90 16.09 12.26
CA PRO A 182 3.42 16.57 10.97
C PRO A 182 3.12 15.44 9.95
N TYR A 183 3.61 14.24 10.22
CA TYR A 183 3.48 13.06 9.37
C TYR A 183 2.37 12.12 9.85
N ALA A 184 1.57 12.53 10.85
CA ALA A 184 0.46 11.71 11.32
C ALA A 184 -0.47 11.32 10.15
N HIS A 185 -0.72 10.02 10.02
CA HIS A 185 -1.60 9.48 9.00
C HIS A 185 -2.39 8.29 9.54
N LEU A 186 -3.46 7.92 8.85
CA LEU A 186 -4.34 6.83 9.26
C LEU A 186 -3.97 5.57 8.49
N MET A 187 -3.56 4.55 9.20
CA MET A 187 -3.38 3.19 8.71
C MET A 187 -4.73 2.48 8.70
N ILE A 188 -5.11 1.89 7.58
CA ILE A 188 -6.38 1.20 7.38
C ILE A 188 -6.06 -0.25 7.00
N PRO A 189 -6.02 -1.18 7.98
CA PRO A 189 -5.77 -2.59 7.73
C PRO A 189 -6.77 -3.18 6.75
N VAL A 190 -6.29 -4.04 5.84
CA VAL A 190 -7.14 -4.88 5.00
C VAL A 190 -6.84 -6.36 5.26
N GLU A 191 -7.53 -7.26 4.57
CA GLU A 191 -7.32 -8.69 4.75
C GLU A 191 -5.84 -9.09 4.61
N GLY A 192 -5.32 -9.89 5.55
CA GLY A 192 -3.91 -10.29 5.61
C GLY A 192 -3.00 -9.31 6.35
N TYR A 193 -3.53 -8.24 6.96
CA TYR A 193 -2.73 -7.19 7.60
C TYR A 193 -1.70 -7.73 8.61
N TYR A 194 -2.04 -8.74 9.39
CA TYR A 194 -1.17 -9.32 10.41
C TYR A 194 -0.34 -10.53 9.92
N GLN A 195 -0.21 -10.72 8.59
CA GLN A 195 0.50 -11.91 8.06
C GLN A 195 2.01 -11.91 8.38
N TYR A 196 2.61 -10.76 8.66
CA TYR A 196 4.03 -10.62 9.00
C TYR A 196 4.27 -10.34 10.49
N SER A 197 3.26 -9.92 11.22
CA SER A 197 3.34 -9.68 12.66
C SER A 197 2.44 -10.65 13.42
N THR A 198 2.70 -10.85 14.71
CA THR A 198 1.77 -11.61 15.56
C THR A 198 0.46 -10.87 15.65
N ALA A 199 -0.63 -11.55 15.24
CA ALA A 199 -1.99 -11.04 15.43
C ALA A 199 -2.26 -10.70 16.91
N PRO A 200 -3.20 -9.76 17.17
CA PRO A 200 -3.59 -9.41 18.52
C PRO A 200 -4.10 -10.60 19.32
#